data_7781422479e22ca15fad6d9b203b99e1
#
_entry.id   7781422479e22ca15fad6d9b203b99e1
#
_cell.length_a   1.000
_cell.length_b   1.000
_cell.length_c   1.000
_cell.angle_alpha   90.00
_cell.angle_beta   90.00
_cell.angle_gamma   90.00
#
_symmetry.space_group_name_H-M   'P 1'
#
loop_
_entity.id
_entity.type
_entity.pdbx_description
1 polymer ?
#
loop_
_entity_poly.entity_id
_entity_poly.type
_entity_poly.pdbx_seq_one_letter_code
_entity_poly.pdbx_strand_id
1 'polypeptide(L)'
;MKILVVDDEKDVQVLFEQRFRKEIKNKEMNFVFAYSGEEAIKYLDGHNHEAVLILSDINMPGMSGLDLLKLIKEKHHVPPPVVMMITAYGDAENYNTAMKLGADDFLTKPLEFNILKEKLKAIH
;
A
#
# COMPACT_ATOMS: atom_id res chain seq x y z
N MET A 1 -7.78 4.47 11.13
CA MET A 1 -7.23 3.49 10.15
C MET A 1 -5.75 3.76 9.95
N LYS A 2 -4.94 2.74 10.09
CA LYS A 2 -3.50 2.85 9.82
C LYS A 2 -3.20 2.34 8.42
N ILE A 3 -2.46 3.12 7.64
CA ILE A 3 -2.15 2.82 6.25
C ILE A 3 -0.64 2.89 6.05
N LEU A 4 -0.06 1.78 5.59
CA LEU A 4 1.36 1.72 5.24
C LEU A 4 1.49 1.97 3.74
N VAL A 5 2.18 3.03 3.36
CA VAL A 5 2.43 3.38 1.96
C VAL A 5 3.86 3.00 1.62
N VAL A 6 4.03 2.14 0.62
CA VAL A 6 5.34 1.65 0.19
C VAL A 6 5.63 2.17 -1.21
N ASP A 7 6.60 3.05 -1.32
CA ASP A 7 6.99 3.66 -2.60
C ASP A 7 8.42 4.17 -2.45
N ASP A 8 9.26 3.94 -3.45
CA ASP A 8 10.66 4.38 -3.41
C ASP A 8 10.84 5.88 -3.65
N GLU A 9 9.79 6.57 -4.11
CA GLU A 9 9.82 8.01 -4.31
C GLU A 9 9.46 8.74 -3.02
N LYS A 10 10.42 9.50 -2.48
CA LYS A 10 10.22 10.18 -1.19
C LYS A 10 9.18 11.30 -1.26
N ASP A 11 8.95 11.86 -2.44
CA ASP A 11 7.94 12.90 -2.62
C ASP A 11 6.51 12.42 -2.35
N VAL A 12 6.31 11.11 -2.35
CA VAL A 12 4.99 10.52 -2.12
C VAL A 12 4.45 10.87 -0.73
N GLN A 13 5.32 10.96 0.27
CA GLN A 13 4.90 11.34 1.62
C GLN A 13 4.27 12.72 1.64
N VAL A 14 4.94 13.71 1.04
CA VAL A 14 4.43 15.08 0.98
C VAL A 14 3.08 15.11 0.26
N LEU A 15 2.97 14.39 -0.84
CA LEU A 15 1.75 14.36 -1.64
C LEU A 15 0.58 13.76 -0.85
N PHE A 16 0.79 12.65 -0.18
CA PHE A 16 -0.25 12.03 0.65
C PHE A 16 -0.64 12.92 1.81
N GLU A 17 0.31 13.55 2.46
CA GLU A 17 0.02 14.45 3.58
C GLU A 17 -0.80 15.67 3.15
N GLN A 18 -0.57 16.18 1.95
CA GLN A 18 -1.37 17.27 1.39
C GLN A 18 -2.77 16.81 1.01
N ARG A 19 -2.88 15.69 0.31
CA ARG A 19 -4.16 15.20 -0.22
C ARG A 19 -5.08 14.67 0.87
N PHE A 20 -4.52 14.12 1.94
CA PHE A 20 -5.29 13.56 3.06
C PHE A 20 -5.20 14.43 4.31
N ARG A 21 -4.87 15.70 4.15
CA ARG A 21 -4.67 16.63 5.27
C ARG A 21 -5.84 16.63 6.25
N LYS A 22 -7.06 16.69 5.74
CA LYS A 22 -8.27 16.72 6.56
C LYS A 22 -8.45 15.43 7.34
N GLU A 23 -8.28 14.29 6.67
CA GLU A 23 -8.44 12.98 7.27
C GLU A 23 -7.38 12.71 8.35
N ILE A 24 -6.15 13.16 8.11
CA ILE A 24 -5.07 13.05 9.09
C ILE A 24 -5.37 13.93 10.31
N LYS A 25 -5.79 15.15 10.08
CA LYS A 25 -6.11 16.11 11.15
C LYS A 25 -7.25 15.58 12.02
N ASN A 26 -8.25 14.98 11.43
CA ASN A 26 -9.41 14.43 12.12
C ASN A 26 -9.14 13.04 12.72
N LYS A 27 -7.92 12.53 12.58
CA LYS A 27 -7.52 11.20 13.07
C LYS A 27 -8.31 10.05 12.44
N GLU A 28 -8.86 10.29 11.26
CA GLU A 28 -9.54 9.23 10.50
C GLU A 28 -8.55 8.29 9.85
N MET A 29 -7.40 8.80 9.42
CA MET A 29 -6.34 8.06 8.75
C MET A 29 -4.99 8.42 9.33
N ASN A 30 -4.15 7.40 9.52
CA ASN A 30 -2.78 7.55 10.00
C ASN A 30 -1.87 6.86 8.98
N PHE A 31 -1.00 7.63 8.35
CA PHE A 31 -0.09 7.11 7.31
C PHE A 31 1.30 6.85 7.86
N VAL A 32 1.85 5.70 7.49
CA VAL A 32 3.25 5.35 7.73
C VAL A 32 3.88 5.09 6.37
N PHE A 33 5.10 5.56 6.16
CA PHE A 33 5.77 5.47 4.85
C PHE A 33 7.00 4.57 4.94
N ALA A 34 7.10 3.64 4.00
CA ALA A 34 8.29 2.82 3.78
C ALA A 34 8.77 3.07 2.36
N TYR A 35 10.07 3.22 2.19
CA TYR A 35 10.64 3.60 0.89
C TYR A 35 11.25 2.42 0.15
N SER A 36 11.03 1.23 0.66
CA SER A 36 11.43 -0.03 0.01
C SER A 36 10.59 -1.18 0.55
N GLY A 37 10.61 -2.32 -0.15
CA GLY A 37 9.96 -3.53 0.33
C GLY A 37 10.58 -4.02 1.63
N GLU A 38 11.90 -3.90 1.74
CA GLU A 38 12.65 -4.31 2.93
C GLU A 38 12.23 -3.49 4.16
N GLU A 39 12.10 -2.17 4.01
CA GLU A 39 11.61 -1.31 5.09
C GLU A 39 10.18 -1.66 5.49
N ALA A 40 9.33 -1.99 4.51
CA ALA A 40 7.97 -2.37 4.77
C ALA A 40 7.89 -3.65 5.60
N ILE A 41 8.66 -4.66 5.25
CA ILE A 41 8.71 -5.92 6.00
C ILE A 41 9.20 -5.69 7.43
N LYS A 42 10.24 -4.88 7.58
CA LYS A 42 10.78 -4.54 8.90
C LYS A 42 9.72 -3.87 9.77
N TYR A 43 8.96 -2.95 9.19
CA TYR A 43 7.86 -2.29 9.92
C TYR A 43 6.80 -3.30 10.33
N LEU A 44 6.37 -4.15 9.39
CA LEU A 44 5.32 -5.13 9.65
C LEU A 44 5.74 -6.17 10.70
N ASP A 45 7.00 -6.61 10.66
CA ASP A 45 7.52 -7.56 11.65
C ASP A 45 7.47 -6.99 13.07
N GLY A 46 7.64 -5.68 13.23
CA GLY A 46 7.54 -5.01 14.52
C GLY A 46 6.11 -4.67 14.96
N HIS A 47 5.11 -4.86 14.08
CA HIS A 47 3.72 -4.45 14.32
C HIS A 47 2.73 -5.53 13.93
N ASN A 48 3.04 -6.78 14.27
CA ASN A 48 2.32 -7.97 13.78
C ASN A 48 0.83 -8.02 14.06
N HIS A 49 0.37 -7.34 15.10
CA HIS A 49 -1.04 -7.42 15.52
C HIS A 49 -1.85 -6.18 15.13
N GLU A 50 -1.27 -5.28 14.38
CA GLU A 50 -1.98 -4.10 13.93
C GLU A 50 -2.75 -4.39 12.64
N ALA A 51 -4.01 -3.96 12.59
CA ALA A 51 -4.79 -4.01 11.36
C ALA A 51 -4.26 -2.91 10.44
N VAL A 52 -3.61 -3.30 9.36
CA VAL A 52 -2.95 -2.37 8.46
C VAL A 52 -3.48 -2.56 7.06
N LEU A 53 -3.80 -1.45 6.41
CA LEU A 53 -4.01 -1.42 4.97
C LEU A 53 -2.67 -1.04 4.33
N ILE A 54 -2.28 -1.75 3.30
CA ILE A 54 -0.99 -1.53 2.63
C ILE A 54 -1.24 -1.05 1.21
N LEU A 55 -0.63 0.08 0.86
CA LEU A 55 -0.60 0.59 -0.51
C LEU A 55 0.84 0.46 -0.99
N SER A 56 1.09 -0.36 -2.01
CA SER A 56 2.45 -0.59 -2.48
C SER A 56 2.59 -0.38 -3.97
N ASP A 57 3.61 0.39 -4.36
CA ASP A 57 4.04 0.45 -5.73
C ASP A 57 4.63 -0.91 -6.13
N ILE A 58 4.44 -1.29 -7.38
CA ILE A 58 5.01 -2.54 -7.91
C ILE A 58 6.47 -2.36 -8.29
N ASN A 59 6.78 -1.28 -9.00
CA ASN A 59 8.12 -1.06 -9.55
C ASN A 59 9.02 -0.32 -8.58
N MET A 60 9.81 -1.09 -7.82
CA MET A 60 10.77 -0.54 -6.86
C MET A 60 12.12 -1.25 -7.04
N PRO A 61 13.25 -0.56 -6.80
CA PRO A 61 14.56 -1.22 -6.85
C PRO A 61 14.68 -2.23 -5.71
N GLY A 62 15.43 -3.31 -5.94
CA GLY A 62 15.56 -4.39 -4.98
C GLY A 62 14.30 -5.23 -4.95
N MET A 63 13.66 -5.34 -3.79
CA MET A 63 12.40 -6.06 -3.67
C MET A 63 11.28 -5.31 -4.38
N SER A 64 10.66 -5.95 -5.37
CA SER A 64 9.50 -5.36 -6.06
C SER A 64 8.26 -5.39 -5.18
N GLY A 65 7.23 -4.62 -5.57
CA GLY A 65 5.96 -4.68 -4.88
C GLY A 65 5.29 -6.05 -4.95
N LEU A 66 5.51 -6.80 -6.02
CA LEU A 66 4.98 -8.16 -6.14
C LEU A 66 5.67 -9.12 -5.18
N ASP A 67 6.99 -9.01 -5.02
CA ASP A 67 7.74 -9.79 -4.04
C ASP A 67 7.27 -9.46 -2.62
N LEU A 68 7.06 -8.19 -2.35
CA LEU A 68 6.53 -7.73 -1.07
C LEU A 68 5.15 -8.31 -0.78
N LEU A 69 4.25 -8.26 -1.77
CA LEU A 69 2.91 -8.81 -1.64
C LEU A 69 2.94 -10.29 -1.28
N LYS A 70 3.80 -11.06 -1.96
CA LYS A 70 3.96 -12.48 -1.69
C LYS A 70 4.40 -12.72 -0.25
N LEU A 71 5.41 -11.98 0.22
CA LEU A 71 5.91 -12.12 1.59
C LEU A 71 4.86 -11.74 2.62
N ILE A 72 4.09 -10.67 2.37
CA ILE A 72 3.03 -10.26 3.28
C ILE A 72 1.99 -11.35 3.44
N LYS A 73 1.52 -11.91 2.33
CA LYS A 73 0.50 -12.94 2.36
C LYS A 73 1.00 -14.25 2.98
N GLU A 74 2.29 -14.52 2.91
CA GLU A 74 2.89 -15.71 3.53
C GLU A 74 3.16 -15.54 5.03
N LYS A 75 3.62 -14.35 5.45
CA LYS A 75 4.08 -14.10 6.82
C LYS A 75 3.03 -13.47 7.74
N HIS A 76 2.19 -12.62 7.18
CA HIS A 76 1.29 -11.77 7.98
C HIS A 76 -0.16 -12.07 7.65
N HIS A 77 -0.69 -13.16 8.19
CA HIS A 77 -2.05 -13.57 7.88
C HIS A 77 -3.03 -13.46 9.06
N VAL A 78 -2.60 -12.96 10.20
CA VAL A 78 -3.51 -12.77 11.34
C VAL A 78 -3.17 -11.45 12.05
N PRO A 79 -4.03 -10.42 11.96
CA PRO A 79 -5.13 -10.33 11.00
C PRO A 79 -4.62 -10.22 9.58
N PRO A 80 -5.38 -10.70 8.57
CA PRO A 80 -4.91 -10.60 7.20
C PRO A 80 -4.90 -9.13 6.77
N PRO A 81 -3.76 -8.63 6.29
CA PRO A 81 -3.72 -7.25 5.82
C PRO A 81 -4.44 -7.10 4.50
N VAL A 82 -5.03 -5.93 4.29
CA VAL A 82 -5.57 -5.57 2.98
C VAL A 82 -4.44 -4.93 2.17
N VAL A 83 -4.15 -5.46 0.99
CA VAL A 83 -3.06 -4.98 0.15
C VAL A 83 -3.60 -4.47 -1.17
N MET A 84 -3.37 -3.20 -1.44
CA MET A 84 -3.68 -2.56 -2.72
C MET A 84 -2.38 -2.29 -3.46
N MET A 85 -2.31 -2.72 -4.72
CA MET A 85 -1.12 -2.52 -5.54
C MET A 85 -1.29 -1.33 -6.46
N ILE A 86 -0.21 -0.62 -6.71
CA ILE A 86 -0.18 0.55 -7.58
C ILE A 86 0.83 0.31 -8.68
N THR A 87 0.42 0.47 -9.94
CA THR A 87 1.29 0.22 -11.08
C THR A 87 1.08 1.24 -12.20
N ALA A 88 1.94 1.17 -13.21
CA ALA A 88 1.80 1.98 -14.41
C ALA A 88 0.56 1.55 -15.20
N TYR A 89 -0.09 2.51 -15.83
CA TYR A 89 -1.24 2.27 -16.68
C TYR A 89 -0.88 1.29 -17.82
N GLY A 90 -1.76 0.34 -18.07
CA GLY A 90 -1.59 -0.60 -19.18
C GLY A 90 -0.74 -1.83 -18.89
N ASP A 91 -0.27 -2.00 -17.66
CA ASP A 91 0.58 -3.15 -17.30
C ASP A 91 -0.30 -4.34 -16.88
N ALA A 92 -0.87 -5.01 -17.87
CA ALA A 92 -1.77 -6.15 -17.64
C ALA A 92 -1.06 -7.35 -17.01
N GLU A 93 0.23 -7.56 -17.33
CA GLU A 93 1.00 -8.66 -16.77
C GLU A 93 1.17 -8.53 -15.26
N ASN A 94 1.54 -7.34 -14.80
CA ASN A 94 1.66 -7.07 -13.37
C ASN A 94 0.31 -7.14 -12.67
N TYR A 95 -0.76 -6.67 -13.32
CA TYR A 95 -2.10 -6.82 -12.78
C TYR A 95 -2.45 -8.28 -12.53
N ASN A 96 -2.25 -9.14 -13.52
CA ASN A 96 -2.59 -10.56 -13.41
C ASN A 96 -1.77 -11.24 -12.33
N THR A 97 -0.48 -10.93 -12.24
CA THR A 97 0.41 -11.50 -11.22
C THR A 97 -0.01 -11.05 -9.83
N ALA A 98 -0.33 -9.77 -9.65
CA ALA A 98 -0.76 -9.23 -8.36
C ALA A 98 -2.05 -9.92 -7.88
N MET A 99 -3.00 -10.12 -8.77
CA MET A 99 -4.26 -10.77 -8.41
C MET A 99 -4.04 -12.24 -8.04
N LYS A 100 -3.17 -12.93 -8.74
CA LYS A 100 -2.81 -14.31 -8.39
C LYS A 100 -2.12 -14.41 -7.03
N LEU A 101 -1.33 -13.41 -6.65
CA LEU A 101 -0.65 -13.39 -5.37
C LEU A 101 -1.55 -12.93 -4.23
N GLY A 102 -2.78 -12.57 -4.50
CA GLY A 102 -3.76 -12.25 -3.47
C GLY A 102 -3.94 -10.78 -3.16
N ALA A 103 -3.61 -9.87 -4.09
CA ALA A 103 -3.89 -8.46 -3.92
C ALA A 103 -5.40 -8.24 -3.78
N ASP A 104 -5.78 -7.38 -2.86
CA ASP A 104 -7.19 -7.09 -2.59
C ASP A 104 -7.76 -6.06 -3.55
N ASP A 105 -6.91 -5.17 -4.06
CA ASP A 105 -7.32 -4.18 -5.04
C ASP A 105 -6.10 -3.71 -5.82
N PHE A 106 -6.34 -2.91 -6.85
CA PHE A 106 -5.32 -2.51 -7.80
C PHE A 106 -5.62 -1.11 -8.31
N LEU A 107 -4.61 -0.25 -8.32
CA LEU A 107 -4.72 1.13 -8.78
C LEU A 107 -3.67 1.39 -9.84
N THR A 108 -3.97 2.29 -10.78
CA THR A 108 -3.03 2.68 -11.82
C THR A 108 -2.52 4.10 -11.60
N LYS A 109 -1.29 4.36 -12.02
CA LYS A 109 -0.73 5.72 -12.02
C LYS A 109 -1.18 6.46 -13.29
N PRO A 110 -1.39 7.79 -13.21
CA PRO A 110 -1.25 8.62 -12.00
C PRO A 110 -2.39 8.36 -11.01
N LEU A 111 -2.07 8.41 -9.71
CA LEU A 111 -3.07 8.16 -8.67
C LEU A 111 -4.19 9.20 -8.70
N GLU A 112 -5.42 8.70 -8.78
CA GLU A 112 -6.63 9.50 -8.62
C GLU A 112 -7.01 9.51 -7.14
N PHE A 113 -6.64 10.58 -6.42
CA PHE A 113 -6.82 10.61 -4.97
C PHE A 113 -8.29 10.53 -4.55
N ASN A 114 -9.21 11.05 -5.35
CA ASN A 114 -10.63 10.93 -5.03
C ASN A 114 -11.10 9.48 -5.09
N ILE A 115 -10.64 8.73 -6.08
CA ILE A 115 -10.94 7.29 -6.19
C ILE A 115 -10.31 6.53 -5.03
N LEU A 116 -9.07 6.85 -4.70
CA LEU A 116 -8.36 6.23 -3.57
C LEU A 116 -9.11 6.48 -2.27
N LYS A 117 -9.56 7.71 -2.02
CA LYS A 117 -10.33 8.04 -0.82
C LYS A 117 -11.60 7.21 -0.72
N GLU A 118 -12.32 7.05 -1.83
CA GLU A 118 -13.53 6.23 -1.85
C GLU A 118 -13.23 4.78 -1.51
N LYS A 119 -12.16 4.22 -2.08
CA LYS A 119 -11.74 2.85 -1.79
C LYS A 119 -11.35 2.67 -0.32
N LEU A 120 -10.61 3.60 0.25
CA LEU A 120 -10.21 3.55 1.65
C LEU A 120 -11.41 3.62 2.58
N LYS A 121 -12.37 4.48 2.30
CA LYS A 121 -13.58 4.61 3.11
C LYS A 121 -14.47 3.38 3.02
N ALA A 122 -14.46 2.68 1.92
CA ALA A 122 -15.27 1.47 1.73
C ALA A 122 -14.78 0.26 2.54
N ILE A 123 -13.55 0.32 3.06
CA ILE A 123 -12.95 -0.77 3.83
C ILE A 123 -13.47 -0.80 5.29
N HIS A 124 -14.02 0.26 5.75
CA HIS A 124 -14.56 0.35 7.13
C HIS A 124 -15.86 -0.42 7.29
#